data_a5165e66e675a132ac0969fcffbb8ea0
#
_entry.id   a5165e66e675a132ac0969fcffbb8ea0
#
_cell.length_a   1.000
_cell.length_b   1.000
_cell.length_c   1.000
_cell.angle_alpha   90.00
_cell.angle_beta   90.00
_cell.angle_gamma   90.00
#
_symmetry.space_group_name_H-M   'P 1'
#
loop_
_entity.id
_entity.type
_entity.pdbx_description
1 polymer ?
#
loop_
_entity_poly.entity_id
_entity_poly.type
_entity_poly.pdbx_seq_one_letter_code
_entity_poly.pdbx_strand_id
1 'polypeptide(L)'
;ANKPYHGKSKAGYYGDFVIETDAMVGKVMNALNMHGFADNTLVVFTADNGAETHAFERLEEFKQWSSGKYRGVKRDVYEGGHRVPFIVKWPGKIKQGSVSDEVVSQVDFAATFAKIINYPLGKKEAIDSYNLLPVFEGKKYSKPLRVATVQNTSPKKFALRQGDWVLIDLSLIHI
;
A
#
# COMPACT_ATOMS: atom_id res chain seq x y z
N ALA A 1 14.45 0.67 16.30
CA ALA A 1 14.18 2.09 16.57
C ALA A 1 15.37 2.76 17.22
N ASN A 2 15.55 4.04 17.00
CA ASN A 2 16.58 4.86 17.65
C ASN A 2 16.22 5.18 19.12
N LYS A 3 17.23 5.52 19.94
CA LYS A 3 17.06 5.77 21.39
C LYS A 3 15.83 6.59 21.79
N PRO A 4 15.47 7.72 21.14
CA PRO A 4 14.29 8.50 21.52
C PRO A 4 12.95 7.76 21.45
N TYR A 5 12.90 6.67 20.70
CA TYR A 5 11.69 5.88 20.45
C TYR A 5 11.63 4.57 21.22
N HIS A 6 12.71 4.17 21.92
CA HIS A 6 12.76 2.93 22.68
C HIS A 6 11.73 2.94 23.82
N GLY A 7 10.97 1.85 23.95
CA GLY A 7 9.97 1.65 25.00
C GLY A 7 8.74 2.56 24.89
N LYS A 8 8.50 3.19 23.71
CA LYS A 8 7.34 4.06 23.49
C LYS A 8 6.10 3.29 23.12
N SER A 9 6.25 2.09 22.55
CA SER A 9 5.15 1.24 22.13
C SER A 9 4.87 0.11 23.11
N LYS A 10 3.59 -0.28 23.21
CA LYS A 10 3.17 -1.51 23.88
C LYS A 10 3.36 -2.78 23.03
N ALA A 11 3.83 -2.63 21.80
CA ALA A 11 4.10 -3.73 20.86
C ALA A 11 5.61 -3.97 20.63
N GLY A 12 6.43 -3.70 21.66
CA GLY A 12 7.85 -3.94 21.68
C GLY A 12 8.64 -3.12 20.64
N TYR A 13 9.82 -3.58 20.27
CA TYR A 13 10.73 -2.88 19.36
C TYR A 13 10.14 -2.59 17.98
N TYR A 14 9.29 -3.48 17.47
CA TYR A 14 8.61 -3.22 16.19
C TYR A 14 7.64 -2.05 16.30
N GLY A 15 6.87 -2.00 17.38
CA GLY A 15 5.99 -0.86 17.63
C GLY A 15 6.74 0.45 17.81
N ASP A 16 7.89 0.43 18.48
CA ASP A 16 8.80 1.58 18.59
C ASP A 16 9.28 2.03 17.20
N PHE A 17 9.62 1.07 16.33
CA PHE A 17 10.01 1.36 14.95
C PHE A 17 8.87 1.97 14.12
N VAL A 18 7.64 1.52 14.34
CA VAL A 18 6.46 2.13 13.68
C VAL A 18 6.26 3.57 14.14
N ILE A 19 6.42 3.85 15.45
CA ILE A 19 6.36 5.22 15.99
C ILE A 19 7.47 6.09 15.39
N GLU A 20 8.68 5.56 15.27
CA GLU A 20 9.78 6.27 14.62
C GLU A 20 9.47 6.58 13.14
N THR A 21 8.92 5.60 12.42
CA THR A 21 8.53 5.77 11.01
C THR A 21 7.48 6.87 10.86
N ASP A 22 6.47 6.88 11.72
CA ASP A 22 5.44 7.93 11.75
C ASP A 22 6.07 9.32 12.02
N ALA A 23 6.98 9.40 12.99
CA ALA A 23 7.71 10.63 13.27
C ALA A 23 8.57 11.10 12.07
N MET A 24 9.13 10.18 11.29
CA MET A 24 9.87 10.53 10.06
C MET A 24 8.93 11.07 8.98
N VAL A 25 7.75 10.49 8.81
CA VAL A 25 6.72 11.06 7.92
C VAL A 25 6.37 12.48 8.36
N GLY A 26 6.18 12.69 9.67
CA GLY A 26 5.94 14.02 10.23
C GLY A 26 7.04 15.03 9.87
N LYS A 27 8.32 14.62 9.95
CA LYS A 27 9.44 15.49 9.55
C LYS A 27 9.40 15.85 8.06
N VAL A 28 9.10 14.89 7.19
CA VAL A 28 8.94 15.15 5.74
C VAL A 28 7.80 16.15 5.50
N MET A 29 6.66 15.95 6.14
CA MET A 29 5.51 16.85 6.01
C MET A 29 5.82 18.26 6.50
N ASN A 30 6.55 18.38 7.61
CA ASN A 30 7.00 19.67 8.14
C ASN A 30 7.99 20.37 7.18
N ALA A 31 8.92 19.61 6.58
CA ALA A 31 9.85 20.17 5.59
C ALA A 31 9.10 20.73 4.36
N LEU A 32 8.11 19.99 3.85
CA LEU A 32 7.27 20.46 2.75
C LEU A 32 6.55 21.78 3.11
N ASN A 33 6.03 21.88 4.32
CA ASN A 33 5.39 23.11 4.81
C ASN A 33 6.39 24.27 4.91
N MET A 34 7.53 24.03 5.56
CA MET A 34 8.55 25.07 5.78
C MET A 34 9.12 25.63 4.47
N HIS A 35 9.19 24.82 3.43
CA HIS A 35 9.70 25.22 2.13
C HIS A 35 8.62 25.65 1.13
N GLY A 36 7.34 25.74 1.54
CA GLY A 36 6.26 26.22 0.70
C GLY A 36 5.81 25.23 -0.38
N PHE A 37 6.16 23.94 -0.26
CA PHE A 37 5.76 22.91 -1.24
C PHE A 37 4.48 22.15 -0.86
N ALA A 38 4.00 22.30 0.37
CA ALA A 38 2.94 21.44 0.91
C ALA A 38 1.64 21.47 0.10
N ASP A 39 1.28 22.64 -0.45
CA ASP A 39 0.00 22.82 -1.16
C ASP A 39 0.02 22.28 -2.59
N ASN A 40 1.20 22.01 -3.15
CA ASN A 40 1.34 21.51 -4.52
C ASN A 40 2.21 20.24 -4.59
N THR A 41 2.17 19.41 -3.56
CA THR A 41 2.89 18.13 -3.53
C THR A 41 1.93 16.97 -3.37
N LEU A 42 2.01 16.00 -4.28
CA LEU A 42 1.41 14.68 -4.12
C LEU A 42 2.31 13.86 -3.20
N VAL A 43 1.82 13.53 -2.03
CA VAL A 43 2.49 12.65 -1.07
C VAL A 43 1.79 11.30 -1.05
N VAL A 44 2.54 10.23 -1.21
CA VAL A 44 2.04 8.85 -1.12
C VAL A 44 2.81 8.14 -0.01
N PHE A 45 2.08 7.57 0.93
CA PHE A 45 2.62 6.67 1.95
C PHE A 45 2.12 5.26 1.70
N THR A 46 3.04 4.33 1.55
CA THR A 46 2.74 2.91 1.32
C THR A 46 3.90 2.04 1.83
N ALA A 47 3.75 0.72 1.71
CA ALA A 47 4.80 -0.26 1.98
C ALA A 47 4.92 -1.23 0.80
N ASP A 48 6.06 -1.88 0.67
CA ASP A 48 6.37 -2.81 -0.41
C ASP A 48 5.62 -4.15 -0.30
N ASN A 49 5.39 -4.61 0.94
CA ASN A 49 4.71 -5.87 1.25
C ASN A 49 4.13 -5.86 2.67
N GLY A 50 3.36 -6.88 2.99
CA GLY A 50 2.85 -7.10 4.34
C GLY A 50 3.93 -7.44 5.37
N ALA A 51 3.52 -7.63 6.62
CA ALA A 51 4.42 -7.88 7.74
C ALA A 51 5.26 -9.15 7.56
N GLU A 52 6.49 -9.14 8.07
CA GLU A 52 7.37 -10.31 8.16
C GLU A 52 6.85 -11.37 9.15
N THR A 53 7.41 -12.58 9.08
CA THR A 53 7.05 -13.72 9.94
C THR A 53 7.15 -13.44 11.44
N HIS A 54 8.02 -12.51 11.86
CA HIS A 54 8.08 -12.01 13.23
C HIS A 54 6.76 -11.40 13.76
N ALA A 55 5.76 -11.22 12.88
CA ALA A 55 4.40 -10.85 13.28
C ALA A 55 3.75 -11.91 14.18
N PHE A 56 4.11 -13.20 14.02
CA PHE A 56 3.61 -14.28 14.88
C PHE A 56 4.15 -14.15 16.31
N GLU A 57 5.44 -13.87 16.46
CA GLU A 57 6.06 -13.63 17.78
C GLU A 57 5.41 -12.43 18.47
N ARG A 58 5.16 -11.34 17.75
CA ARG A 58 4.43 -10.18 18.28
C ARG A 58 3.01 -10.49 18.71
N LEU A 59 2.33 -11.36 17.96
CA LEU A 59 0.99 -11.81 18.36
C LEU A 59 1.02 -12.57 19.67
N GLU A 60 1.99 -13.45 19.86
CA GLU A 60 2.13 -14.24 21.09
C GLU A 60 2.50 -13.36 22.28
N GLU A 61 3.50 -12.50 22.13
CA GLU A 61 4.06 -11.71 23.21
C GLU A 61 3.20 -10.48 23.56
N PHE A 62 2.77 -9.72 22.55
CA PHE A 62 2.09 -8.43 22.74
C PHE A 62 0.61 -8.45 22.36
N LYS A 63 0.08 -9.59 21.90
CA LYS A 63 -1.28 -9.71 21.37
C LYS A 63 -1.56 -8.74 20.21
N GLN A 64 -0.51 -8.38 19.47
CA GLN A 64 -0.57 -7.47 18.34
C GLN A 64 -0.36 -8.24 17.03
N TRP A 65 -1.38 -8.24 16.17
CA TRP A 65 -1.31 -8.82 14.84
C TRP A 65 -1.11 -7.72 13.79
N SER A 66 0.02 -7.75 13.09
CA SER A 66 0.41 -6.68 12.17
C SER A 66 -0.36 -6.65 10.86
N SER A 67 -1.01 -7.75 10.48
CA SER A 67 -1.83 -7.83 9.28
C SER A 67 -3.32 -7.51 9.52
N GLY A 68 -3.68 -7.01 10.71
CA GLY A 68 -5.04 -6.64 11.07
C GLY A 68 -5.99 -7.83 10.99
N LYS A 69 -7.06 -7.73 10.19
CA LYS A 69 -8.02 -8.82 9.98
C LYS A 69 -7.62 -9.83 8.92
N TYR A 70 -6.50 -9.60 8.23
CA TYR A 70 -6.10 -10.41 7.09
C TYR A 70 -5.22 -11.58 7.51
N ARG A 71 -5.42 -12.71 6.83
CA ARG A 71 -4.59 -13.89 6.96
C ARG A 71 -3.25 -13.68 6.25
N GLY A 72 -2.19 -14.25 6.82
CA GLY A 72 -0.87 -14.32 6.20
C GLY A 72 0.02 -13.12 6.48
N VAL A 73 1.24 -13.27 6.06
CA VAL A 73 2.34 -12.30 6.21
C VAL A 73 3.11 -12.22 4.89
N LYS A 74 4.16 -11.42 4.81
CA LYS A 74 5.09 -11.38 3.68
C LYS A 74 5.46 -12.80 3.23
N ARG A 75 5.54 -13.03 1.94
CA ARG A 75 5.75 -14.31 1.25
C ARG A 75 4.55 -15.25 1.22
N ASP A 76 3.42 -14.87 1.81
CA ASP A 76 2.16 -15.58 1.63
C ASP A 76 1.37 -15.02 0.43
N VAL A 77 0.58 -15.87 -0.21
CA VAL A 77 -0.37 -15.45 -1.25
C VAL A 77 -1.68 -14.88 -0.66
N TYR A 78 -1.81 -14.90 0.65
CA TYR A 78 -2.96 -14.36 1.36
C TYR A 78 -2.88 -12.84 1.46
N GLU A 79 -4.02 -12.22 1.71
CA GLU A 79 -4.19 -10.76 1.78
C GLU A 79 -3.19 -10.07 2.72
N GLY A 80 -2.85 -10.67 3.88
CA GLY A 80 -1.89 -10.10 4.82
C GLY A 80 -0.48 -9.96 4.28
N GLY A 81 -0.12 -10.69 3.22
CA GLY A 81 1.18 -10.56 2.55
C GLY A 81 1.23 -9.41 1.53
N HIS A 82 0.09 -8.96 1.06
CA HIS A 82 -0.03 -8.03 -0.08
C HIS A 82 -0.80 -6.75 0.23
N ARG A 83 -1.73 -6.77 1.19
CA ARG A 83 -2.44 -5.57 1.62
C ARG A 83 -1.56 -4.73 2.51
N VAL A 84 -1.23 -3.55 2.00
CA VAL A 84 -0.37 -2.57 2.67
C VAL A 84 -1.13 -1.25 2.84
N PRO A 85 -0.70 -0.38 3.74
CA PRO A 85 -1.20 0.98 3.79
C PRO A 85 -1.05 1.66 2.42
N PHE A 86 -2.07 2.38 1.98
CA PHE A 86 -2.03 3.19 0.78
C PHE A 86 -2.74 4.52 1.08
N ILE A 87 -1.95 5.51 1.47
CA ILE A 87 -2.44 6.82 1.91
C ILE A 87 -1.91 7.88 0.96
N VAL A 88 -2.82 8.70 0.44
CA VAL A 88 -2.48 9.74 -0.54
C VAL A 88 -2.94 11.09 -0.02
N LYS A 89 -2.05 12.08 -0.09
CA LYS A 89 -2.37 13.48 0.20
C LYS A 89 -1.97 14.34 -0.99
N TRP A 90 -2.93 15.15 -1.47
CA TRP A 90 -2.67 16.18 -2.46
C TRP A 90 -3.65 17.34 -2.25
N PRO A 91 -3.24 18.40 -1.54
CA PRO A 91 -4.11 19.54 -1.26
C PRO A 91 -4.69 20.14 -2.54
N GLY A 92 -5.95 20.54 -2.47
CA GLY A 92 -6.67 21.10 -3.62
C GLY A 92 -7.08 20.10 -4.72
N LYS A 93 -6.61 18.84 -4.65
CA LYS A 93 -6.97 17.77 -5.59
C LYS A 93 -7.70 16.61 -4.92
N ILE A 94 -7.27 16.23 -3.72
CA ILE A 94 -7.84 15.11 -2.97
C ILE A 94 -8.58 15.66 -1.75
N LYS A 95 -9.85 15.28 -1.60
CA LYS A 95 -10.66 15.66 -0.45
C LYS A 95 -10.10 15.01 0.82
N GLN A 96 -9.82 15.83 1.84
CA GLN A 96 -9.36 15.34 3.13
C GLN A 96 -10.36 14.35 3.75
N GLY A 97 -9.86 13.25 4.32
CA GLY A 97 -10.67 12.21 4.96
C GLY A 97 -11.49 11.35 4.00
N SER A 98 -11.28 11.49 2.67
CA SER A 98 -11.93 10.58 1.72
C SER A 98 -11.32 9.16 1.79
N VAL A 99 -12.18 8.17 1.54
CA VAL A 99 -11.81 6.76 1.47
C VAL A 99 -12.35 6.19 0.17
N SER A 100 -11.60 5.27 -0.43
CA SER A 100 -12.00 4.52 -1.62
C SER A 100 -11.81 3.02 -1.39
N ASP A 101 -12.78 2.22 -1.82
CA ASP A 101 -12.72 0.76 -1.80
C ASP A 101 -12.22 0.17 -3.13
N GLU A 102 -11.82 1.01 -4.09
CA GLU A 102 -11.24 0.56 -5.35
C GLU A 102 -9.97 -0.25 -5.12
N VAL A 103 -9.86 -1.35 -5.86
CA VAL A 103 -8.64 -2.17 -5.84
C VAL A 103 -7.55 -1.44 -6.60
N VAL A 104 -6.51 -1.04 -5.89
CA VAL A 104 -5.34 -0.33 -6.43
C VAL A 104 -4.08 -1.14 -6.21
N SER A 105 -3.07 -0.89 -7.02
CA SER A 105 -1.77 -1.54 -6.92
C SER A 105 -0.65 -0.52 -7.11
N GLN A 106 0.52 -0.79 -6.57
CA GLN A 106 1.68 0.11 -6.75
C GLN A 106 2.14 0.20 -8.21
N VAL A 107 1.86 -0.81 -9.04
CA VAL A 107 2.10 -0.73 -10.49
C VAL A 107 1.32 0.41 -11.15
N ASP A 108 0.24 0.86 -10.53
CA ASP A 108 -0.63 1.94 -11.04
C ASP A 108 0.03 3.33 -10.94
N PHE A 109 1.12 3.46 -10.21
CA PHE A 109 1.86 4.72 -10.14
C PHE A 109 2.38 5.16 -11.51
N ALA A 110 2.81 4.22 -12.36
CA ALA A 110 3.35 4.57 -13.67
C ALA A 110 2.33 5.33 -14.53
N ALA A 111 1.12 4.77 -14.73
CA ALA A 111 0.08 5.43 -15.51
C ALA A 111 -0.47 6.69 -14.82
N THR A 112 -0.52 6.68 -13.48
CA THR A 112 -0.99 7.83 -12.70
C THR A 112 -0.05 9.01 -12.84
N PHE A 113 1.26 8.81 -12.65
CA PHE A 113 2.25 9.89 -12.76
C PHE A 113 2.41 10.36 -14.20
N ALA A 114 2.41 9.44 -15.18
CA ALA A 114 2.39 9.82 -16.58
C ALA A 114 1.21 10.76 -16.91
N LYS A 115 0.01 10.45 -16.36
CA LYS A 115 -1.16 11.31 -16.53
C LYS A 115 -1.00 12.67 -15.86
N ILE A 116 -0.43 12.72 -14.66
CA ILE A 116 -0.21 13.97 -13.92
C ILE A 116 0.72 14.91 -14.68
N ILE A 117 1.78 14.38 -15.27
CA ILE A 117 2.76 15.17 -16.03
C ILE A 117 2.43 15.30 -17.53
N ASN A 118 1.26 14.82 -17.94
CA ASN A 118 0.82 14.78 -19.33
C ASN A 118 1.76 14.02 -20.30
N TYR A 119 2.42 12.98 -19.81
CA TYR A 119 3.24 12.11 -20.62
C TYR A 119 2.35 11.07 -21.34
N PRO A 120 2.37 10.99 -22.69
CA PRO A 120 1.60 9.99 -23.42
C PRO A 120 2.30 8.62 -23.37
N LEU A 121 1.74 7.68 -22.62
CA LEU A 121 2.25 6.31 -22.58
C LEU A 121 2.06 5.61 -23.93
N GLY A 122 3.11 4.96 -24.41
CA GLY A 122 3.07 4.08 -25.57
C GLY A 122 2.34 2.76 -25.28
N LYS A 123 1.90 2.08 -26.34
CA LYS A 123 1.11 0.82 -26.23
C LYS A 123 1.80 -0.31 -25.44
N LYS A 124 3.11 -0.26 -25.32
CA LYS A 124 3.92 -1.29 -24.61
C LYS A 124 4.47 -0.79 -23.29
N GLU A 125 4.10 0.42 -22.85
CA GLU A 125 4.56 1.01 -21.61
C GLU A 125 3.48 0.86 -20.52
N ALA A 126 3.87 0.53 -19.29
CA ALA A 126 3.00 0.41 -18.15
C ALA A 126 1.72 -0.42 -18.39
N ILE A 127 1.84 -1.58 -19.06
CA ILE A 127 0.71 -2.38 -19.59
C ILE A 127 -0.30 -2.76 -18.51
N ASP A 128 0.19 -3.07 -17.30
CA ASP A 128 -0.65 -3.48 -16.15
C ASP A 128 -1.04 -2.32 -15.24
N SER A 129 -0.70 -1.09 -15.63
CA SER A 129 -0.90 0.11 -14.83
C SER A 129 -2.18 0.83 -15.19
N TYR A 130 -2.99 1.15 -14.18
CA TYR A 130 -4.20 1.95 -14.32
C TYR A 130 -3.98 3.35 -13.76
N ASN A 131 -4.55 4.36 -14.41
CA ASN A 131 -4.49 5.72 -13.90
C ASN A 131 -5.43 5.90 -12.71
N LEU A 132 -4.86 6.12 -11.51
CA LEU A 132 -5.59 6.30 -10.26
C LEU A 132 -6.06 7.74 -10.03
N LEU A 133 -5.69 8.71 -10.88
CA LEU A 133 -6.07 10.10 -10.67
C LEU A 133 -7.57 10.30 -10.45
N PRO A 134 -8.48 9.67 -11.23
CA PRO A 134 -9.89 9.78 -10.97
C PRO A 134 -10.34 9.19 -9.62
N VAL A 135 -9.66 8.12 -9.13
CA VAL A 135 -9.91 7.57 -7.79
C VAL A 135 -9.51 8.59 -6.71
N PHE A 136 -8.36 9.23 -6.88
CA PHE A 136 -7.88 10.27 -5.97
C PHE A 136 -8.84 11.48 -5.94
N GLU A 137 -9.43 11.82 -7.08
CA GLU A 137 -10.44 12.88 -7.19
C GLU A 137 -11.83 12.47 -6.65
N GLY A 138 -11.97 11.25 -6.15
CA GLY A 138 -13.22 10.74 -5.58
C GLY A 138 -14.29 10.36 -6.60
N LYS A 139 -13.92 10.10 -7.85
CA LYS A 139 -14.85 9.58 -8.86
C LYS A 139 -15.31 8.18 -8.48
N LYS A 140 -16.61 7.98 -8.56
CA LYS A 140 -17.22 6.66 -8.41
C LYS A 140 -17.32 5.97 -9.75
N TYR A 141 -17.05 4.69 -9.77
CA TYR A 141 -17.14 3.85 -10.95
C TYR A 141 -18.36 2.92 -10.86
N SER A 142 -19.04 2.73 -11.99
CA SER A 142 -20.11 1.71 -12.12
C SER A 142 -19.56 0.30 -12.19
N LYS A 143 -18.29 0.16 -12.58
CA LYS A 143 -17.51 -1.09 -12.59
C LYS A 143 -16.15 -0.80 -11.96
N PRO A 144 -15.54 -1.77 -11.26
CA PRO A 144 -14.22 -1.59 -10.68
C PRO A 144 -13.19 -1.11 -11.71
N LEU A 145 -12.32 -0.18 -11.32
CA LEU A 145 -11.23 0.29 -12.17
C LEU A 145 -10.31 -0.89 -12.53
N ARG A 146 -10.01 -1.73 -11.54
CA ARG A 146 -9.26 -2.98 -11.70
C ARG A 146 -10.18 -4.16 -11.43
N VAL A 147 -10.49 -4.93 -12.48
CA VAL A 147 -11.40 -6.08 -12.38
C VAL A 147 -10.78 -7.19 -11.53
N ALA A 148 -9.48 -7.42 -11.69
CA ALA A 148 -8.75 -8.45 -10.98
C ALA A 148 -7.31 -8.05 -10.73
N THR A 149 -6.69 -8.62 -9.70
CA THR A 149 -5.25 -8.48 -9.45
C THR A 149 -4.63 -9.84 -9.21
N VAL A 150 -3.46 -10.05 -9.81
CA VAL A 150 -2.66 -11.25 -9.59
C VAL A 150 -1.61 -10.93 -8.56
N GLN A 151 -1.52 -11.78 -7.56
CA GLN A 151 -0.51 -11.72 -6.50
C GLN A 151 0.36 -12.97 -6.62
N ASN A 152 1.65 -12.81 -6.42
CA ASN A 152 2.58 -13.94 -6.44
C ASN A 152 3.49 -13.92 -5.22
N THR A 153 3.96 -15.10 -4.86
CA THR A 153 4.97 -15.27 -3.82
C THR A 153 6.02 -16.29 -4.25
N SER A 154 7.11 -16.32 -3.54
CA SER A 154 8.14 -17.36 -3.72
C SER A 154 7.75 -18.63 -2.93
N PRO A 155 7.97 -19.84 -3.50
CA PRO A 155 8.27 -20.13 -4.88
C PRO A 155 7.00 -20.36 -5.72
N LYS A 156 6.77 -19.55 -6.75
CA LYS A 156 5.80 -19.79 -7.84
C LYS A 156 4.35 -20.08 -7.41
N LYS A 157 3.88 -19.48 -6.31
CA LYS A 157 2.48 -19.53 -5.91
C LYS A 157 1.80 -18.26 -6.37
N PHE A 158 0.61 -18.42 -6.91
CA PHE A 158 -0.18 -17.31 -7.41
C PHE A 158 -1.54 -17.28 -6.74
N ALA A 159 -2.07 -16.09 -6.58
CA ALA A 159 -3.46 -15.86 -6.23
C ALA A 159 -4.06 -14.84 -7.20
N LEU A 160 -5.29 -15.08 -7.62
CA LEU A 160 -6.10 -14.16 -8.38
C LEU A 160 -7.21 -13.64 -7.47
N ARG A 161 -7.21 -12.32 -7.25
CA ARG A 161 -8.31 -11.65 -6.55
C ARG A 161 -9.23 -11.00 -7.55
N GLN A 162 -10.53 -11.25 -7.44
CA GLN A 162 -11.59 -10.58 -8.19
C GLN A 162 -12.77 -10.30 -7.26
N GLY A 163 -13.06 -9.03 -7.01
CA GLY A 163 -14.06 -8.63 -6.05
C GLY A 163 -13.77 -9.22 -4.66
N ASP A 164 -14.72 -9.95 -4.10
CA ASP A 164 -14.60 -10.61 -2.78
C ASP A 164 -13.99 -12.02 -2.84
N TRP A 165 -13.67 -12.49 -4.05
CA TRP A 165 -13.11 -13.82 -4.26
C TRP A 165 -11.61 -13.79 -4.42
N VAL A 166 -10.95 -14.78 -3.84
CA VAL A 166 -9.52 -15.05 -4.03
C VAL A 166 -9.36 -16.51 -4.43
N LEU A 167 -8.88 -16.74 -5.64
CA LEU A 167 -8.47 -18.06 -6.10
C LEU A 167 -6.97 -18.21 -5.85
N ILE A 168 -6.60 -19.24 -5.08
CA ILE A 168 -5.20 -19.54 -4.81
C ILE A 168 -4.86 -20.80 -5.57
N ASP A 169 -3.93 -20.68 -6.50
CA ASP A 169 -3.39 -21.83 -7.23
C ASP A 169 -2.01 -22.17 -6.66
N LEU A 170 -1.94 -23.33 -6.06
CA LEU A 170 -0.71 -23.90 -5.53
C LEU A 170 -0.06 -24.87 -6.53
N SER A 171 -0.72 -25.12 -7.67
CA SER A 171 -0.34 -26.14 -8.65
C SER A 171 0.23 -25.61 -9.96
N LEU A 172 0.28 -24.31 -10.19
CA LEU A 172 0.87 -23.67 -11.38
C LEU A 172 2.38 -23.95 -11.58
N ILE A 173 2.91 -24.89 -10.81
CA ILE A 173 4.31 -25.31 -10.89
C ILE A 173 4.59 -26.19 -12.13
N HIS A 174 3.56 -26.61 -12.85
CA HIS A 174 3.66 -27.63 -13.90
C HIS A 174 3.13 -27.21 -15.28
N ILE A 175 3.03 -25.90 -15.53
CA ILE A 175 2.74 -25.41 -16.90
C ILE A 175 4.01 -24.88 -17.54
#